data_c8c1313a9620bf7841f3beddfc3e9a34
#
_entry.id   c8c1313a9620bf7841f3beddfc3e9a34
#
_cell.length_a   1.000
_cell.length_b   1.000
_cell.length_c   1.000
_cell.angle_alpha   90.00
_cell.angle_beta   90.00
_cell.angle_gamma   90.00
#
_symmetry.space_group_name_H-M   'P 1'
#
loop_
_entity.id
_entity.type
_entity.pdbx_description
1 polymer ?
#
loop_
_entity_poly.entity_id
_entity_poly.type
_entity_poly.pdbx_seq_one_letter_code
_entity_poly.pdbx_strand_id
1 'polypeptide(L)'
;MGRLLAIDYGRKRCGIAVTDTLRIVASALETVPTAQLTDFVKAYCAREQVDMIVVGLPRDMHGDPSESMNYIRPGIGRLAKAMPGMPIEFFDERFTSVLAHRTMLDSGLGRMKRRDKATVDRTAACIILNDFLQSRRYAELSAPAPENQEPT
;
A
#
# COMPACT_ATOMS: atom_id res chain seq x y z
N MET A 1 15.76 11.22 3.68
CA MET A 1 14.93 10.24 2.98
C MET A 1 13.67 9.99 3.81
N GLY A 2 12.52 10.04 3.17
CA GLY A 2 11.26 9.87 3.88
C GLY A 2 10.76 8.44 3.88
N ARG A 3 9.70 8.19 4.62
CA ARG A 3 9.06 6.88 4.70
C ARG A 3 8.24 6.59 3.44
N LEU A 4 7.97 5.33 3.18
CA LEU A 4 6.94 4.90 2.24
C LEU A 4 5.72 4.48 3.03
N LEU A 5 4.53 4.79 2.52
CA LEU A 5 3.27 4.44 3.17
C LEU A 5 2.46 3.56 2.22
N ALA A 6 1.96 2.44 2.71
CA ALA A 6 1.14 1.54 1.91
C ALA A 6 -0.30 1.53 2.42
N ILE A 7 -1.22 1.39 1.50
CA ILE A 7 -2.65 1.32 1.79
C ILE A 7 -3.23 0.05 1.18
N ASP A 8 -3.86 -0.77 2.01
CA ASP A 8 -4.73 -1.85 1.57
C ASP A 8 -6.15 -1.31 1.64
N TYR A 9 -6.66 -0.88 0.50
CA TYR A 9 -7.91 -0.14 0.44
C TYR A 9 -9.11 -1.08 0.48
N GLY A 10 -9.93 -0.95 1.50
CA GLY A 10 -11.16 -1.71 1.62
C GLY A 10 -12.39 -0.81 1.50
N ARG A 11 -13.54 -1.43 1.26
CA ARG A 11 -14.79 -0.68 1.16
C ARG A 11 -15.16 0.01 2.47
N LYS A 12 -14.98 -0.68 3.58
CA LYS A 12 -15.36 -0.17 4.90
C LYS A 12 -14.18 0.39 5.69
N ARG A 13 -13.01 -0.20 5.50
CA ARG A 13 -11.80 0.19 6.25
C ARG A 13 -10.58 -0.02 5.39
N CYS A 14 -9.54 0.72 5.72
CA CYS A 14 -8.25 0.63 5.03
C CYS A 14 -7.17 0.28 6.03
N GLY A 15 -6.32 -0.69 5.67
CA GLY A 15 -5.13 -0.98 6.44
C GLY A 15 -3.97 -0.12 5.96
N ILE A 16 -3.15 0.34 6.88
CA ILE A 16 -2.05 1.25 6.57
C ILE A 16 -0.76 0.72 7.19
N ALA A 17 0.30 0.73 6.41
CA ALA A 17 1.63 0.37 6.87
C ALA A 17 2.63 1.44 6.42
N VAL A 18 3.74 1.55 7.13
CA VAL A 18 4.80 2.51 6.79
C VAL A 18 6.15 1.85 6.96
N THR A 19 7.14 2.37 6.24
CA THR A 19 8.52 1.96 6.46
C THR A 19 9.18 2.87 7.51
N ASP A 20 10.34 2.44 7.99
CA ASP A 20 11.27 3.35 8.66
C ASP A 20 11.84 4.35 7.65
N THR A 21 12.58 5.33 8.16
CA THR A 21 13.15 6.36 7.28
C THR A 21 14.25 5.82 6.36
N LEU A 22 14.83 4.67 6.68
CA LEU A 22 15.81 4.01 5.82
C LEU A 22 15.15 3.05 4.82
N ARG A 23 13.84 2.87 4.90
CA ARG A 23 13.06 1.98 4.01
C ARG A 23 13.53 0.53 4.04
N ILE A 24 13.89 0.05 5.23
CA ILE A 24 14.38 -1.32 5.42
C ILE A 24 13.24 -2.24 5.81
N VAL A 25 12.37 -1.81 6.72
CA VAL A 25 11.33 -2.66 7.32
C VAL A 25 9.98 -1.96 7.20
N ALA A 26 8.96 -2.73 6.81
CA ALA A 26 7.57 -2.27 6.83
C ALA A 26 6.93 -2.67 8.15
N SER A 27 6.20 -1.75 8.74
CA SER A 27 5.48 -1.97 10.00
C SER A 27 4.03 -1.56 9.85
N ALA A 28 3.14 -2.36 10.45
CA ALA A 28 1.73 -2.02 10.47
C ALA A 28 1.53 -0.75 11.31
N LEU A 29 0.79 0.21 10.75
CA LEU A 29 0.56 1.49 11.42
C LEU A 29 -0.82 1.55 12.05
N GLU A 30 -1.87 1.40 11.24
CA GLU A 30 -3.23 1.57 11.73
C GLU A 30 -4.23 0.99 10.74
N THR A 31 -5.42 0.70 11.21
CA THR A 31 -6.59 0.44 10.37
C THR A 31 -7.61 1.53 10.66
N VAL A 32 -8.07 2.20 9.62
CA VAL A 32 -8.98 3.33 9.75
C VAL A 32 -10.23 3.09 8.92
N PRO A 33 -11.38 3.65 9.33
CA PRO A 33 -12.56 3.64 8.46
C PRO A 33 -12.23 4.33 7.14
N THR A 34 -12.71 3.77 6.05
CA THR A 34 -12.41 4.27 4.71
C THR A 34 -12.81 5.75 4.57
N ALA A 35 -13.91 6.15 5.20
CA ALA A 35 -14.34 7.54 5.17
C ALA A 35 -13.35 8.51 5.83
N GLN A 36 -12.46 8.01 6.66
CA GLN A 36 -11.48 8.82 7.38
C GLN A 36 -10.07 8.70 6.79
N LEU A 37 -9.91 7.94 5.71
CA LEU A 37 -8.58 7.66 5.15
C LEU A 37 -7.83 8.94 4.77
N THR A 38 -8.48 9.83 4.03
CA THR A 38 -7.83 11.05 3.56
C THR A 38 -7.34 11.91 4.72
N ASP A 39 -8.20 12.10 5.73
CA ASP A 39 -7.83 12.91 6.89
C ASP A 39 -6.69 12.27 7.67
N PHE A 40 -6.73 10.95 7.84
CA PHE A 40 -5.67 10.24 8.55
C PHE A 40 -4.33 10.37 7.84
N VAL A 41 -4.31 10.14 6.52
CA VAL A 41 -3.07 10.20 5.74
C VAL A 41 -2.52 11.62 5.72
N LYS A 42 -3.38 12.63 5.56
CA LYS A 42 -2.92 14.02 5.62
C LYS A 42 -2.30 14.36 6.97
N ALA A 43 -2.95 13.94 8.05
CA ALA A 43 -2.42 14.22 9.39
C ALA A 43 -1.09 13.52 9.63
N TYR A 44 -0.98 12.27 9.17
CA TYR A 44 0.27 11.53 9.31
C TYR A 44 1.39 12.17 8.52
N CYS A 45 1.14 12.54 7.28
CA CYS A 45 2.15 13.15 6.42
C CYS A 45 2.53 14.58 6.87
N ALA A 46 1.69 15.20 7.69
CA ALA A 46 2.02 16.51 8.26
C ALA A 46 3.05 16.40 9.38
N ARG A 47 3.11 15.26 10.07
CA ARG A 47 4.05 15.08 11.19
C ARG A 47 5.23 14.18 10.84
N GLU A 48 5.11 13.34 9.81
CA GLU A 48 6.18 12.45 9.38
C GLU A 48 6.43 12.67 7.90
N GLN A 49 7.68 12.64 7.49
CA GLN A 49 8.01 12.78 6.08
C GLN A 49 7.68 11.49 5.35
N VAL A 50 6.76 11.56 4.40
CA VAL A 50 6.37 10.45 3.52
C VAL A 50 6.67 10.87 2.10
N ASP A 51 7.44 10.06 1.39
CA ASP A 51 7.88 10.39 0.04
C ASP A 51 6.99 9.78 -1.04
N MET A 52 6.26 8.71 -0.72
CA MET A 52 5.41 8.03 -1.70
C MET A 52 4.35 7.21 -0.98
N ILE A 53 3.18 7.09 -1.61
CA ILE A 53 2.10 6.22 -1.17
C ILE A 53 1.98 5.07 -2.16
N VAL A 54 1.93 3.84 -1.65
CA VAL A 54 1.76 2.62 -2.44
C VAL A 54 0.38 2.05 -2.14
N VAL A 55 -0.41 1.79 -3.18
CA VAL A 55 -1.76 1.24 -3.04
C VAL A 55 -1.80 -0.13 -3.69
N GLY A 56 -2.26 -1.13 -2.96
CA GLY A 56 -2.44 -2.46 -3.54
C GLY A 56 -3.52 -2.43 -4.62
N LEU A 57 -3.20 -2.98 -5.79
CA LEU A 57 -4.11 -3.04 -6.92
C LEU A 57 -4.61 -4.48 -7.05
N PRO A 58 -5.84 -4.78 -6.56
CA PRO A 58 -6.36 -6.15 -6.65
C PRO A 58 -6.73 -6.49 -8.09
N ARG A 59 -6.47 -7.74 -8.48
CA ARG A 59 -6.84 -8.25 -9.78
C ARG A 59 -7.45 -9.64 -9.61
N ASP A 60 -8.27 -10.04 -10.58
CA ASP A 60 -8.85 -11.37 -10.56
C ASP A 60 -7.85 -12.41 -11.09
N MET A 61 -8.30 -13.67 -11.19
CA MET A 61 -7.45 -14.77 -11.62
C MET A 61 -6.94 -14.63 -13.05
N HIS A 62 -7.61 -13.83 -13.87
CA HIS A 62 -7.24 -13.61 -15.27
C HIS A 62 -6.38 -12.35 -15.45
N GLY A 63 -6.08 -11.66 -14.37
CA GLY A 63 -5.29 -10.45 -14.44
C GLY A 63 -6.07 -9.19 -14.74
N ASP A 64 -7.39 -9.27 -14.79
CA ASP A 64 -8.24 -8.10 -14.99
C ASP A 64 -8.47 -7.37 -13.68
N PRO A 65 -8.71 -6.05 -13.70
CA PRO A 65 -9.01 -5.31 -12.48
C PRO A 65 -10.23 -5.91 -11.78
N SER A 66 -10.14 -6.08 -10.47
CA SER A 66 -11.27 -6.62 -9.71
C SER A 66 -12.36 -5.58 -9.56
N GLU A 67 -13.56 -6.04 -9.13
CA GLU A 67 -14.67 -5.13 -8.86
C GLU A 67 -14.32 -4.09 -7.79
N SER A 68 -13.36 -4.42 -6.93
CA SER A 68 -12.90 -3.50 -5.90
C SER A 68 -12.43 -2.17 -6.47
N MET A 69 -11.94 -2.17 -7.71
CA MET A 69 -11.46 -0.94 -8.33
C MET A 69 -12.57 0.09 -8.50
N ASN A 70 -13.84 -0.33 -8.48
CA ASN A 70 -14.96 0.59 -8.59
C ASN A 70 -15.04 1.57 -7.41
N TYR A 71 -14.52 1.20 -6.25
CA TYR A 71 -14.46 2.12 -5.11
C TYR A 71 -13.03 2.56 -4.79
N ILE A 72 -12.02 1.78 -5.17
CA ILE A 72 -10.62 2.15 -4.92
C ILE A 72 -10.24 3.38 -5.74
N ARG A 73 -10.53 3.39 -7.04
CA ARG A 73 -10.15 4.52 -7.89
C ARG A 73 -10.74 5.85 -7.44
N PRO A 74 -12.05 5.96 -7.14
CA PRO A 74 -12.59 7.21 -6.64
C PRO A 74 -12.01 7.61 -5.28
N GLY A 75 -11.79 6.62 -4.40
CA GLY A 75 -11.24 6.89 -3.07
C GLY A 75 -9.81 7.41 -3.13
N ILE A 76 -8.98 6.78 -3.94
CA ILE A 76 -7.61 7.25 -4.12
C ILE A 76 -7.58 8.57 -4.89
N GLY A 77 -8.53 8.77 -5.81
CA GLY A 77 -8.67 10.06 -6.49
C GLY A 77 -8.93 11.21 -5.53
N ARG A 78 -9.78 10.98 -4.51
CA ARG A 78 -10.01 11.98 -3.46
C ARG A 78 -8.75 12.25 -2.65
N LEU A 79 -8.01 11.20 -2.33
CA LEU A 79 -6.74 11.35 -1.61
C LEU A 79 -5.74 12.15 -2.44
N ALA A 80 -5.63 11.84 -3.73
CA ALA A 80 -4.71 12.53 -4.62
C ALA A 80 -5.03 14.02 -4.72
N LYS A 81 -6.32 14.37 -4.78
CA LYS A 81 -6.74 15.77 -4.80
C LYS A 81 -6.41 16.49 -3.50
N ALA A 82 -6.52 15.79 -2.38
CA ALA A 82 -6.24 16.37 -1.08
C ALA A 82 -4.75 16.55 -0.82
N MET A 83 -3.91 15.81 -1.54
CA MET A 83 -2.46 15.83 -1.36
C MET A 83 -1.78 15.98 -2.73
N PRO A 84 -1.96 17.12 -3.39
CA PRO A 84 -1.30 17.33 -4.68
C PRO A 84 0.21 17.31 -4.50
N GLY A 85 0.90 16.66 -5.41
CA GLY A 85 2.35 16.53 -5.31
C GLY A 85 2.83 15.28 -4.60
N MET A 86 1.95 14.54 -3.91
CA MET A 86 2.32 13.26 -3.30
C MET A 86 2.29 12.17 -4.37
N PRO A 87 3.44 11.50 -4.66
CA PRO A 87 3.43 10.38 -5.59
C PRO A 87 2.59 9.22 -5.05
N ILE A 88 1.71 8.67 -5.87
CA ILE A 88 0.90 7.51 -5.54
C ILE A 88 1.17 6.44 -6.59
N GLU A 89 1.63 5.28 -6.15
CA GLU A 89 1.96 4.16 -7.02
C GLU A 89 1.01 3.01 -6.72
N PHE A 90 0.39 2.45 -7.77
CA PHE A 90 -0.40 1.23 -7.62
C PHE A 90 0.51 0.03 -7.81
N PHE A 91 0.40 -0.95 -6.92
CA PHE A 91 1.20 -2.17 -6.96
C PHE A 91 0.29 -3.37 -7.13
N ASP A 92 0.51 -4.15 -8.20
CA ASP A 92 -0.35 -5.26 -8.56
C ASP A 92 -0.20 -6.41 -7.55
N GLU A 93 -1.28 -6.73 -6.83
CA GLU A 93 -1.29 -7.77 -5.81
C GLU A 93 -1.03 -9.17 -6.36
N ARG A 94 -1.16 -9.40 -7.67
CA ARG A 94 -0.83 -10.70 -8.26
C ARG A 94 0.63 -11.07 -8.08
N PHE A 95 1.49 -10.07 -7.93
CA PHE A 95 2.93 -10.30 -7.79
C PHE A 95 3.37 -10.22 -6.33
N THR A 96 2.43 -10.32 -5.40
CA THR A 96 2.72 -10.25 -3.96
C THR A 96 2.23 -11.50 -3.26
N SER A 97 2.68 -11.69 -2.03
CA SER A 97 2.22 -12.75 -1.16
C SER A 97 0.89 -12.43 -0.45
N VAL A 98 0.29 -11.27 -0.71
CA VAL A 98 -0.97 -10.87 -0.05
C VAL A 98 -2.09 -11.85 -0.36
N LEU A 99 -2.24 -12.21 -1.65
CA LEU A 99 -3.32 -13.11 -2.06
C LEU A 99 -3.16 -14.49 -1.42
N ALA A 100 -1.95 -15.04 -1.41
CA ALA A 100 -1.68 -16.32 -0.78
C ALA A 100 -1.96 -16.27 0.73
N HIS A 101 -1.57 -15.18 1.38
CA HIS A 101 -1.80 -14.99 2.80
C HIS A 101 -3.30 -14.94 3.11
N ARG A 102 -4.07 -14.20 2.33
CA ARG A 102 -5.52 -14.13 2.49
C ARG A 102 -6.18 -15.49 2.27
N THR A 103 -5.72 -16.24 1.27
CA THR A 103 -6.23 -17.57 0.99
C THR A 103 -5.98 -18.52 2.18
N MET A 104 -4.81 -18.45 2.78
CA MET A 104 -4.49 -19.27 3.95
C MET A 104 -5.41 -18.94 5.13
N LEU A 105 -5.68 -17.66 5.36
CA LEU A 105 -6.60 -17.24 6.42
C LEU A 105 -8.02 -17.74 6.15
N ASP A 106 -8.46 -17.69 4.89
CA ASP A 106 -9.79 -18.13 4.52
C ASP A 106 -9.96 -19.64 4.60
N SER A 107 -8.89 -20.39 4.49
CA SER A 107 -8.95 -21.86 4.55
C SER A 107 -9.13 -22.41 5.97
N GLY A 108 -9.25 -21.56 6.96
CA GLY A 108 -9.53 -21.96 8.33
C GLY A 108 -8.34 -22.00 9.25
N LEU A 109 -7.13 -21.91 8.74
CA LEU A 109 -5.93 -21.90 9.56
C LEU A 109 -5.86 -20.68 10.47
N GLY A 110 -6.51 -19.60 10.06
CA GLY A 110 -6.53 -18.37 10.82
C GLY A 110 -7.86 -18.07 11.47
N ARG A 111 -8.60 -19.10 11.92
CA ARG A 111 -9.94 -18.93 12.45
C ARG A 111 -10.02 -17.85 13.54
N MET A 112 -9.05 -17.82 14.43
CA MET A 112 -9.02 -16.79 15.48
C MET A 112 -8.67 -15.41 14.90
N LYS A 113 -7.82 -15.36 13.88
CA LYS A 113 -7.44 -14.12 13.24
C LYS A 113 -8.56 -13.53 12.41
N ARG A 114 -9.51 -14.35 11.92
CA ARG A 114 -10.67 -13.86 11.19
C ARG A 114 -11.55 -12.95 12.04
N ARG A 115 -11.51 -13.10 13.34
CA ARG A 115 -12.31 -12.29 14.26
C ARG A 115 -11.82 -10.85 14.31
N ASP A 116 -10.56 -10.63 13.92
CA ASP A 116 -9.97 -9.30 13.95
C ASP A 116 -9.60 -8.89 12.52
N LYS A 117 -10.59 -8.40 11.78
CA LYS A 117 -10.37 -7.91 10.43
C LYS A 117 -9.41 -6.73 10.38
N ALA A 118 -9.37 -5.92 11.43
CA ALA A 118 -8.46 -4.78 11.48
C ALA A 118 -7.01 -5.25 11.48
N THR A 119 -6.69 -6.31 12.24
CA THR A 119 -5.35 -6.87 12.24
C THR A 119 -4.98 -7.47 10.87
N VAL A 120 -5.93 -8.16 10.23
CA VAL A 120 -5.70 -8.74 8.90
C VAL A 120 -5.43 -7.63 7.90
N ASP A 121 -6.21 -6.55 7.90
CA ASP A 121 -6.05 -5.44 6.97
C ASP A 121 -4.69 -4.77 7.16
N ARG A 122 -4.25 -4.57 8.41
CA ARG A 122 -2.92 -4.01 8.70
C ARG A 122 -1.83 -4.92 8.18
N THR A 123 -1.99 -6.23 8.38
CA THR A 123 -1.02 -7.22 7.91
C THR A 123 -0.92 -7.21 6.39
N ALA A 124 -2.05 -7.10 5.68
CA ALA A 124 -2.06 -7.04 4.23
C ALA A 124 -1.31 -5.81 3.72
N ALA A 125 -1.51 -4.65 4.32
CA ALA A 125 -0.79 -3.45 3.93
C ALA A 125 0.72 -3.62 4.14
N CYS A 126 1.11 -4.27 5.23
CA CYS A 126 2.51 -4.54 5.53
C CYS A 126 3.12 -5.48 4.48
N ILE A 127 2.39 -6.51 4.07
CA ILE A 127 2.84 -7.44 3.03
C ILE A 127 2.99 -6.71 1.69
N ILE A 128 2.01 -5.88 1.33
CA ILE A 128 2.09 -5.08 0.11
C ILE A 128 3.36 -4.23 0.11
N LEU A 129 3.64 -3.58 1.23
CA LEU A 129 4.79 -2.70 1.33
C LEU A 129 6.10 -3.46 1.27
N ASN A 130 6.22 -4.59 1.98
CA ASN A 130 7.42 -5.41 1.93
C ASN A 130 7.66 -5.96 0.53
N ASP A 131 6.62 -6.44 -0.14
CA ASP A 131 6.75 -6.95 -1.49
C ASP A 131 7.12 -5.84 -2.47
N PHE A 132 6.56 -4.65 -2.28
CA PHE A 132 6.93 -3.50 -3.09
C PHE A 132 8.41 -3.14 -2.93
N LEU A 133 8.92 -3.14 -1.71
CA LEU A 133 10.34 -2.84 -1.44
C LEU A 133 11.28 -3.80 -2.16
N GLN A 134 10.85 -5.04 -2.38
CA GLN A 134 11.65 -6.05 -3.06
C GLN A 134 11.36 -6.14 -4.55
N SER A 135 10.45 -5.28 -5.05
CA SER A 135 10.00 -5.37 -6.43
C SER A 135 10.96 -4.69 -7.40
N ARG A 136 10.86 -5.10 -8.66
CA ARG A 136 11.56 -4.42 -9.75
C ARG A 136 11.13 -2.96 -9.87
N ARG A 137 9.84 -2.67 -9.66
CA ARG A 137 9.31 -1.32 -9.77
C ARG A 137 9.97 -0.38 -8.76
N TYR A 138 10.12 -0.84 -7.51
CA TYR A 138 10.79 -0.03 -6.51
C TYR A 138 12.26 0.19 -6.87
N ALA A 139 12.94 -0.84 -7.37
CA ALA A 139 14.33 -0.71 -7.80
C ALA A 139 14.47 0.32 -8.92
N GLU A 140 13.54 0.34 -9.88
CA GLU A 140 13.55 1.32 -10.96
C GLU A 140 13.33 2.74 -10.44
N LEU A 141 12.38 2.92 -9.50
CA LEU A 141 12.08 4.23 -8.94
C LEU A 141 13.19 4.75 -8.05
N SER A 142 13.95 3.85 -7.42
CA SER A 142 15.01 4.21 -6.48
C SER A 142 16.38 4.27 -7.12
N ALA A 143 16.52 3.83 -8.37
CA ALA A 143 17.80 3.79 -9.04
C ALA A 143 18.32 5.23 -9.23
N PRO A 144 19.62 5.45 -9.00
CA PRO A 144 20.19 6.76 -9.32
C PRO A 144 20.16 7.00 -10.83
N ALA A 145 20.10 8.27 -11.21
CA ALA A 145 20.14 8.62 -12.62
C ALA A 145 21.43 8.07 -13.24
N PRO A 146 21.38 7.52 -14.46
CA PRO A 146 22.57 6.98 -15.10
C PRO A 146 23.63 8.08 -15.28
N GLU A 147 24.83 7.79 -14.80
CA GLU A 147 25.93 8.76 -14.88
C GLU A 147 26.29 9.12 -16.31
N ASN A 148 26.12 8.17 -17.22
CA ASN A 148 26.45 8.36 -18.62
C ASN A 148 25.50 9.32 -19.35
N GLN A 149 24.50 9.84 -18.69
CA GLN A 149 23.62 10.85 -19.27
C GLN A 149 24.14 12.26 -19.06
N GLU A 150 25.18 12.42 -18.30
CA GLU A 150 25.80 13.73 -18.17
C GLU A 150 26.58 14.04 -19.44
N PRO A 151 26.27 15.16 -20.09
CA PRO A 151 27.08 15.57 -21.21
C PRO A 151 28.45 15.98 -20.70
N THR A 152 29.42 15.29 -21.14
CA THR A 152 30.78 15.63 -20.82
C THR A 152 31.30 16.69 -21.79
#